data_0dcc73ad73be91fb3b709eea54fa5023
#
_entry.id   0dcc73ad73be91fb3b709eea54fa5023
#
_cell.length_a   1.000
_cell.length_b   1.000
_cell.length_c   1.000
_cell.angle_alpha   90.00
_cell.angle_beta   90.00
_cell.angle_gamma   90.00
#
_symmetry.space_group_name_H-M   'P 1'
#
loop_
_entity.id
_entity.type
_entity.pdbx_description
1 polymer ?
#
loop_
_entity_poly.entity_id
_entity_poly.type
_entity_poly.pdbx_seq_one_letter_code
_entity_poly.pdbx_strand_id
1 'polypeptide(L)'
;PFKHDEYYKFMAFFNNTRDEDSPFENPVLRQYQGADNVKFESLKKWLAKNAAPASANYWTTFIRTLQPSINAFQCDKFVDGANGWYATLRNNGTCNLKDVVLTGKSELLFKYASSVDKGIWRIYLDSLHGKLIKEVPIKNTGGGFVHERTSLPSVQGKHTLYFKYYSPKIKNNTDNGILFEWFSFGNPFP
;
A
#
# COMPACT_ATOMS: atom_id res chain seq x y z
N PRO A 1 28.30 22.04 -20.96
CA PRO A 1 26.92 22.06 -21.45
C PRO A 1 26.37 20.65 -21.44
N PHE A 2 25.23 20.45 -20.77
CA PHE A 2 24.54 19.17 -20.75
C PHE A 2 24.00 18.86 -22.14
N LYS A 3 24.14 17.63 -22.58
CA LYS A 3 23.46 17.16 -23.79
C LYS A 3 21.93 17.14 -23.55
N HIS A 4 21.18 17.32 -24.63
CA HIS A 4 19.71 17.39 -24.55
C HIS A 4 19.10 16.17 -23.85
N ASP A 5 19.63 14.97 -24.15
CA ASP A 5 19.21 13.71 -23.52
C ASP A 5 19.51 13.64 -22.02
N GLU A 6 20.62 14.23 -21.58
CA GLU A 6 20.99 14.28 -20.16
C GLU A 6 20.08 15.23 -19.39
N TYR A 7 19.69 16.35 -20.02
CA TYR A 7 18.71 17.28 -19.48
C TYR A 7 17.35 16.59 -19.26
N TYR A 8 16.83 15.87 -20.26
CA TYR A 8 15.56 15.18 -20.10
C TYR A 8 15.62 14.02 -19.10
N LYS A 9 16.72 13.29 -19.02
CA LYS A 9 16.92 12.28 -17.98
C LYS A 9 16.95 12.89 -16.59
N PHE A 10 17.59 14.03 -16.44
CA PHE A 10 17.61 14.79 -15.19
C PHE A 10 16.22 15.31 -14.84
N MET A 11 15.50 15.89 -15.78
CA MET A 11 14.11 16.33 -15.58
C MET A 11 13.15 15.16 -15.28
N ALA A 12 13.35 14.01 -15.93
CA ALA A 12 12.56 12.81 -15.64
C ALA A 12 12.77 12.29 -14.22
N PHE A 13 13.97 12.49 -13.66
CA PHE A 13 14.23 12.19 -12.25
C PHE A 13 13.36 13.05 -11.32
N PHE A 14 13.21 14.33 -11.63
CA PHE A 14 12.35 15.24 -10.84
C PHE A 14 10.87 15.06 -11.14
N ASN A 15 10.48 14.70 -12.36
CA ASN A 15 9.08 14.40 -12.69
C ASN A 15 8.50 13.17 -11.95
N ASN A 16 9.36 12.34 -11.36
CA ASN A 16 8.96 11.26 -10.47
C ASN A 16 8.84 11.72 -9.00
N THR A 17 9.23 12.95 -8.69
CA THR A 17 8.98 13.56 -7.39
C THR A 17 7.59 14.20 -7.44
N ARG A 18 6.77 13.87 -6.47
CA ARG A 18 5.46 14.49 -6.31
C ARG A 18 5.69 15.87 -5.70
N ASP A 19 5.64 16.89 -6.55
CA ASP A 19 5.69 18.29 -6.11
C ASP A 19 4.26 18.67 -5.64
N GLU A 20 4.00 18.40 -4.37
CA GLU A 20 2.80 18.87 -3.71
C GLU A 20 3.24 19.84 -2.61
N ASP A 21 2.59 20.99 -2.49
CA ASP A 21 2.70 21.90 -1.34
C ASP A 21 2.20 21.21 -0.04
N SER A 22 2.69 20.01 0.19
CA SER A 22 2.34 19.13 1.29
C SER A 22 3.55 19.01 2.22
N PRO A 23 3.35 19.01 3.54
CA PRO A 23 4.44 18.77 4.48
C PRO A 23 5.03 17.36 4.38
N PHE A 24 4.50 16.52 3.48
CA PHE A 24 4.93 15.13 3.26
C PHE A 24 5.40 14.94 1.82
N GLU A 25 6.63 15.33 1.56
CA GLU A 25 7.27 15.11 0.26
C GLU A 25 7.71 13.64 0.09
N ASN A 26 7.44 13.06 -1.07
CA ASN A 26 7.88 11.74 -1.47
C ASN A 26 8.72 11.83 -2.76
N PRO A 27 9.74 10.98 -2.95
CA PRO A 27 10.20 9.87 -2.10
C PRO A 27 10.95 10.32 -0.86
N VAL A 28 10.82 9.56 0.23
CA VAL A 28 11.55 9.81 1.48
C VAL A 28 12.56 8.71 1.77
N LEU A 29 13.74 9.11 2.25
CA LEU A 29 14.71 8.21 2.86
C LEU A 29 14.88 8.59 4.33
N ARG A 30 14.27 7.82 5.22
CA ARG A 30 14.33 8.09 6.65
C ARG A 30 15.73 7.84 7.20
N GLN A 31 16.26 8.85 7.86
CA GLN A 31 17.46 8.75 8.67
C GLN A 31 17.05 8.84 10.14
N TYR A 32 17.14 7.73 10.84
CA TYR A 32 16.79 7.66 12.25
C TYR A 32 17.90 8.26 13.10
N GLN A 33 17.54 8.97 14.17
CA GLN A 33 18.47 9.58 15.12
C GLN A 33 18.07 9.21 16.56
N GLY A 34 19.00 9.37 17.49
CA GLY A 34 18.74 9.13 18.90
C GLY A 34 18.16 7.74 19.21
N ALA A 35 17.11 7.69 20.00
CA ALA A 35 16.45 6.46 20.41
C ALA A 35 15.88 5.63 19.25
N ASP A 36 15.41 6.27 18.20
CA ASP A 36 14.85 5.55 17.05
C ASP A 36 15.95 4.91 16.20
N ASN A 37 17.13 5.50 16.13
CA ASN A 37 18.29 4.84 15.52
C ASN A 37 18.71 3.58 16.30
N VAL A 38 18.69 3.62 17.64
CA VAL A 38 18.97 2.45 18.47
C VAL A 38 17.96 1.32 18.20
N LYS A 39 16.69 1.63 18.10
CA LYS A 39 15.64 0.66 17.75
C LYS A 39 15.86 0.09 16.34
N PHE A 40 16.17 0.95 15.38
CA PHE A 40 16.41 0.54 14.01
C PHE A 40 17.61 -0.39 13.87
N GLU A 41 18.73 -0.08 14.50
CA GLU A 41 19.91 -0.94 14.50
C GLU A 41 19.67 -2.28 15.25
N SER A 42 18.88 -2.25 16.31
CA SER A 42 18.45 -3.48 16.99
C SER A 42 17.58 -4.36 16.09
N LEU A 43 16.65 -3.76 15.35
CA LEU A 43 15.83 -4.45 14.37
C LEU A 43 16.67 -5.03 13.22
N LYS A 44 17.63 -4.30 12.68
CA LYS A 44 18.55 -4.80 11.66
C LYS A 44 19.32 -6.04 12.14
N LYS A 45 19.86 -6.00 13.36
CA LYS A 45 20.57 -7.14 13.97
C LYS A 45 19.63 -8.33 14.13
N TRP A 46 18.40 -8.10 14.57
CA TRP A 46 17.42 -9.15 14.74
C TRP A 46 17.04 -9.77 13.38
N LEU A 47 16.78 -8.94 12.36
CA LEU A 47 16.50 -9.41 10.99
C LEU A 47 17.65 -10.21 10.42
N ALA A 48 18.88 -9.75 10.57
CA ALA A 48 20.08 -10.47 10.10
C ALA A 48 20.26 -11.85 10.74
N LYS A 49 19.78 -12.01 11.98
CA LYS A 49 19.84 -13.29 12.69
C LYS A 49 18.69 -14.24 12.36
N ASN A 50 17.49 -13.71 12.08
CA ASN A 50 16.25 -14.49 12.03
C ASN A 50 15.62 -14.57 10.62
N ALA A 51 16.15 -13.84 9.65
CA ALA A 51 15.63 -13.81 8.27
C ALA A 51 16.70 -14.21 7.25
N ALA A 52 16.25 -14.71 6.10
CA ALA A 52 17.14 -14.86 4.96
C ALA A 52 17.72 -13.49 4.53
N PRO A 53 18.98 -13.41 4.06
CA PRO A 53 19.64 -12.13 3.74
C PRO A 53 18.83 -11.22 2.82
N ALA A 54 18.19 -11.76 1.79
CA ALA A 54 17.34 -11.00 0.87
C ALA A 54 16.12 -10.40 1.59
N SER A 55 15.50 -11.15 2.50
CA SER A 55 14.35 -10.70 3.31
C SER A 55 14.77 -9.63 4.30
N ALA A 56 15.90 -9.82 4.99
CA ALA A 56 16.45 -8.83 5.92
C ALA A 56 16.74 -7.50 5.23
N ASN A 57 17.35 -7.54 4.05
CA ASN A 57 17.63 -6.34 3.25
C ASN A 57 16.34 -5.68 2.77
N TYR A 58 15.36 -6.45 2.30
CA TYR A 58 14.05 -5.95 1.88
C TYR A 58 13.37 -5.16 3.02
N TRP A 59 13.23 -5.75 4.20
CA TRP A 59 12.56 -5.10 5.32
C TRP A 59 13.32 -3.89 5.86
N THR A 60 14.64 -3.95 5.89
CA THR A 60 15.48 -2.81 6.27
C THR A 60 15.29 -1.64 5.32
N THR A 61 15.25 -1.91 4.02
CA THR A 61 15.00 -0.90 2.99
C THR A 61 13.58 -0.38 3.07
N PHE A 62 12.58 -1.28 3.18
CA PHE A 62 11.17 -0.93 3.29
C PHE A 62 10.88 0.06 4.42
N ILE A 63 11.41 -0.18 5.63
CA ILE A 63 11.19 0.71 6.78
C ILE A 63 11.76 2.11 6.53
N ARG A 64 12.86 2.21 5.81
CA ARG A 64 13.50 3.51 5.49
C ARG A 64 12.84 4.25 4.34
N THR A 65 12.26 3.52 3.40
CA THR A 65 11.73 4.08 2.14
C THR A 65 10.22 3.98 2.03
N LEU A 66 9.54 3.42 3.04
CA LEU A 66 8.09 3.31 3.03
C LEU A 66 7.45 4.67 2.78
N GLN A 67 6.76 4.76 1.68
CA GLN A 67 5.97 5.92 1.30
C GLN A 67 4.50 5.63 1.63
N PRO A 68 3.89 6.41 2.51
CA PRO A 68 2.48 6.25 2.84
C PRO A 68 1.63 6.86 1.73
N SER A 69 1.68 6.33 0.53
CA SER A 69 0.76 6.72 -0.52
C SER A 69 0.31 5.51 -1.31
N ILE A 70 -0.99 5.44 -1.53
CA ILE A 70 -1.56 4.52 -2.49
C ILE A 70 -1.76 5.30 -3.77
N ASN A 71 -0.94 5.01 -4.77
CA ASN A 71 -1.25 5.39 -6.13
C ASN A 71 -2.30 4.42 -6.66
N ALA A 72 -3.54 4.54 -6.17
CA ALA A 72 -4.67 3.82 -6.70
C ALA A 72 -5.07 4.49 -8.01
N PHE A 73 -4.47 4.04 -9.11
CA PHE A 73 -4.87 4.46 -10.43
C PHE A 73 -6.18 3.78 -10.83
N GLN A 74 -7.01 4.50 -11.59
CA GLN A 74 -8.24 4.00 -12.16
C GLN A 74 -9.27 3.57 -11.10
N CYS A 75 -9.55 4.47 -10.20
CA CYS A 75 -10.66 4.33 -9.30
C CYS A 75 -11.98 4.52 -10.07
N ASP A 76 -12.88 3.55 -9.92
CA ASP A 76 -14.21 3.62 -10.52
C ASP A 76 -15.20 4.11 -9.46
N LYS A 77 -16.31 4.68 -9.96
CA LYS A 77 -17.57 5.20 -9.38
C LYS A 77 -17.62 5.37 -7.89
N PHE A 78 -17.14 5.01 -6.95
CA PHE A 78 -17.34 5.14 -5.52
C PHE A 78 -16.01 5.33 -4.76
N VAL A 79 -15.02 5.77 -5.48
CA VAL A 79 -13.75 6.14 -4.91
C VAL A 79 -13.70 7.64 -4.81
N ASP A 80 -13.58 8.12 -3.62
CA ASP A 80 -13.27 9.52 -3.38
C ASP A 80 -11.82 9.77 -3.77
N GLY A 81 -11.61 10.78 -4.60
CA GLY A 81 -10.27 11.15 -5.02
C GLY A 81 -9.38 11.31 -3.80
N ALA A 82 -8.34 10.51 -3.74
CA ALA A 82 -7.37 10.67 -2.69
C ALA A 82 -6.82 12.09 -2.73
N ASN A 83 -6.74 12.73 -1.59
CA ASN A 83 -5.92 13.94 -1.40
C ASN A 83 -4.42 13.59 -1.50
N GLY A 84 -4.06 12.57 -2.28
CA GLY A 84 -2.71 12.06 -2.37
C GLY A 84 -2.24 11.22 -1.17
N TRP A 85 -2.95 11.20 -0.07
CA TRP A 85 -2.53 10.64 1.20
C TRP A 85 -3.14 9.28 1.49
N TYR A 86 -4.38 9.07 1.03
CA TYR A 86 -5.10 7.81 1.18
C TYR A 86 -6.12 7.63 0.07
N ALA A 87 -6.40 6.39 -0.26
CA ALA A 87 -7.48 6.02 -1.17
C ALA A 87 -8.73 5.65 -0.37
N THR A 88 -9.83 6.31 -0.67
CA THR A 88 -11.11 6.06 -0.02
C THR A 88 -12.00 5.21 -0.91
N LEU A 89 -12.42 4.05 -0.44
CA LEU A 89 -13.42 3.23 -1.09
C LEU A 89 -14.76 3.40 -0.35
N ARG A 90 -15.78 3.80 -1.10
CA ARG A 90 -17.17 3.81 -0.67
C ARG A 90 -17.81 2.44 -0.86
N ASN A 91 -19.06 2.27 -0.49
CA ASN A 91 -19.73 1.00 -0.66
C ASN A 91 -19.79 0.59 -2.14
N ASN A 92 -19.39 -0.64 -2.44
CA ASN A 92 -19.15 -1.15 -3.79
C ASN A 92 -18.10 -0.39 -4.60
N GLY A 93 -17.30 0.46 -3.95
CA GLY A 93 -16.18 1.13 -4.56
C GLY A 93 -15.13 0.14 -5.05
N THR A 94 -14.54 0.45 -6.22
CA THR A 94 -13.55 -0.40 -6.86
C THR A 94 -12.35 0.42 -7.29
N CYS A 95 -11.19 -0.20 -7.26
CA CYS A 95 -9.98 0.34 -7.89
C CYS A 95 -9.11 -0.79 -8.40
N ASN A 96 -8.09 -0.48 -9.17
CA ASN A 96 -7.13 -1.49 -9.60
C ASN A 96 -5.68 -1.02 -9.45
N LEU A 97 -4.80 -1.98 -9.39
CA LEU A 97 -3.36 -1.79 -9.39
C LEU A 97 -2.76 -2.69 -10.45
N LYS A 98 -2.14 -2.10 -11.47
CA LYS A 98 -1.52 -2.83 -12.58
C LYS A 98 -0.14 -3.35 -12.22
N ASP A 99 0.26 -4.38 -12.94
CA ASP A 99 1.65 -4.84 -12.99
C ASP A 99 2.22 -5.34 -11.65
N VAL A 100 1.37 -5.89 -10.78
CA VAL A 100 1.79 -6.44 -9.49
C VAL A 100 2.42 -7.81 -9.67
N VAL A 101 3.69 -7.94 -9.28
CA VAL A 101 4.38 -9.23 -9.26
C VAL A 101 4.04 -9.94 -7.96
N LEU A 102 3.28 -11.04 -8.05
CA LEU A 102 2.85 -11.84 -6.90
C LEU A 102 3.71 -13.08 -6.66
N THR A 103 4.60 -13.44 -7.59
CA THR A 103 5.52 -14.56 -7.41
C THR A 103 6.30 -14.44 -6.12
N GLY A 104 6.20 -15.45 -5.26
CA GLY A 104 6.86 -15.48 -3.96
C GLY A 104 6.24 -14.55 -2.90
N LYS A 105 5.12 -13.89 -3.19
CA LYS A 105 4.39 -13.09 -2.22
C LYS A 105 3.35 -13.95 -1.50
N SER A 106 3.36 -13.93 -0.18
CA SER A 106 2.48 -14.75 0.66
C SER A 106 1.80 -13.96 1.76
N GLU A 107 2.09 -12.67 1.85
CA GLU A 107 1.50 -11.78 2.85
C GLU A 107 1.15 -10.42 2.27
N LEU A 108 0.06 -9.85 2.74
CA LEU A 108 -0.37 -8.48 2.51
C LEU A 108 -0.35 -7.74 3.84
N LEU A 109 0.46 -6.70 3.90
CA LEU A 109 0.52 -5.75 4.99
C LEU A 109 -0.15 -4.45 4.55
N PHE A 110 -1.00 -3.86 5.36
CA PHE A 110 -1.72 -2.65 5.00
C PHE A 110 -2.04 -1.77 6.20
N LYS A 111 -2.14 -0.46 5.94
CA LYS A 111 -2.57 0.54 6.92
C LYS A 111 -3.85 1.17 6.44
N TYR A 112 -4.88 1.13 7.28
CA TYR A 112 -6.21 1.61 6.93
C TYR A 112 -6.92 2.26 8.12
N ALA A 113 -7.97 3.02 7.80
CA ALA A 113 -8.96 3.48 8.76
C ALA A 113 -10.36 3.15 8.26
N SER A 114 -11.29 2.88 9.18
CA SER A 114 -12.71 2.74 8.88
C SER A 114 -13.54 3.13 10.09
N SER A 115 -14.67 3.81 9.86
CA SER A 115 -15.69 4.07 10.88
C SER A 115 -16.92 3.18 10.70
N VAL A 116 -16.82 2.14 9.85
CA VAL A 116 -17.94 1.30 9.46
C VAL A 116 -17.72 -0.14 9.89
N ASP A 117 -18.75 -0.72 10.52
CA ASP A 117 -18.75 -2.12 10.91
C ASP A 117 -19.00 -3.05 9.71
N LYS A 118 -18.54 -4.30 9.86
CA LYS A 118 -18.78 -5.37 8.89
C LYS A 118 -18.33 -5.04 7.47
N GLY A 119 -17.23 -4.28 7.35
CA GLY A 119 -16.56 -4.05 6.08
C GLY A 119 -15.91 -5.33 5.54
N ILE A 120 -15.89 -5.46 4.23
CA ILE A 120 -15.23 -6.56 3.52
C ILE A 120 -14.46 -5.95 2.35
N TRP A 121 -13.15 -6.19 2.32
CA TRP A 121 -12.30 -5.83 1.21
C TRP A 121 -11.93 -7.08 0.41
N ARG A 122 -12.27 -7.08 -0.88
CA ARG A 122 -12.03 -8.19 -1.80
C ARG A 122 -10.95 -7.86 -2.79
N ILE A 123 -10.09 -8.84 -3.08
CA ILE A 123 -8.97 -8.73 -4.02
C ILE A 123 -9.15 -9.80 -5.10
N TYR A 124 -9.26 -9.36 -6.34
CA TYR A 124 -9.45 -10.21 -7.51
C TYR A 124 -8.26 -10.10 -8.46
N LEU A 125 -7.99 -11.16 -9.24
CA LEU A 125 -6.99 -11.16 -10.31
C LEU A 125 -7.62 -10.74 -11.64
N ASP A 126 -6.94 -9.85 -12.31
CA ASP A 126 -7.09 -9.47 -13.72
C ASP A 126 -8.44 -8.89 -14.13
N SER A 127 -9.48 -9.04 -13.32
CA SER A 127 -10.77 -8.35 -13.48
C SER A 127 -11.61 -8.43 -12.22
N LEU A 128 -12.66 -7.59 -12.09
CA LEU A 128 -13.65 -7.66 -11.00
C LEU A 128 -14.47 -8.95 -11.00
N HIS A 129 -14.46 -9.68 -12.11
CA HIS A 129 -15.09 -11.00 -12.28
C HIS A 129 -14.06 -12.13 -12.31
N GLY A 130 -12.79 -11.80 -12.11
CA GLY A 130 -11.70 -12.75 -12.07
C GLY A 130 -11.66 -13.58 -10.80
N LYS A 131 -10.59 -14.32 -10.62
CA LYS A 131 -10.41 -15.17 -9.43
C LYS A 131 -10.31 -14.29 -8.18
N LEU A 132 -11.21 -14.50 -7.23
CA LEU A 132 -11.07 -13.94 -5.88
C LEU A 132 -9.88 -14.61 -5.19
N ILE A 133 -8.87 -13.85 -4.85
CA ILE A 133 -7.67 -14.35 -4.17
C ILE A 133 -7.71 -14.11 -2.67
N LYS A 134 -8.39 -13.04 -2.24
CA LYS A 134 -8.53 -12.75 -0.81
C LYS A 134 -9.81 -11.97 -0.51
N GLU A 135 -10.43 -12.33 0.60
CA GLU A 135 -11.43 -11.55 1.28
C GLU A 135 -10.90 -11.17 2.67
N VAL A 136 -10.85 -9.88 2.95
CA VAL A 136 -10.30 -9.33 4.18
C VAL A 136 -11.45 -8.67 4.97
N PRO A 137 -11.82 -9.19 6.13
CA PRO A 137 -12.73 -8.49 7.03
C PRO A 137 -12.10 -7.18 7.52
N ILE A 138 -12.82 -6.08 7.35
CA ILE A 138 -12.39 -4.75 7.78
C ILE A 138 -13.13 -4.40 9.07
N LYS A 139 -12.36 -4.12 10.10
CA LYS A 139 -12.92 -3.71 11.40
C LYS A 139 -13.16 -2.21 11.44
N ASN A 140 -14.14 -1.79 12.21
CA ASN A 140 -14.29 -0.41 12.60
C ASN A 140 -13.12 -0.02 13.52
N THR A 141 -12.37 0.99 13.12
CA THR A 141 -11.19 1.50 13.86
C THR A 141 -11.48 2.81 14.58
N GLY A 142 -12.75 3.26 14.60
CA GLY A 142 -13.13 4.56 15.12
C GLY A 142 -12.59 5.73 14.27
N GLY A 143 -12.23 5.48 13.02
CA GLY A 143 -11.61 6.46 12.12
C GLY A 143 -10.09 6.64 12.28
N GLY A 144 -9.49 6.00 13.28
CA GLY A 144 -8.02 5.98 13.45
C GLY A 144 -7.34 4.98 12.51
N PHE A 145 -6.13 5.31 12.05
CA PHE A 145 -5.35 4.40 11.21
C PHE A 145 -4.70 3.29 12.03
N VAL A 146 -4.89 2.06 11.57
CA VAL A 146 -4.29 0.85 12.15
C VAL A 146 -3.53 0.07 11.09
N HIS A 147 -2.55 -0.72 11.56
CA HIS A 147 -1.81 -1.66 10.72
C HIS A 147 -2.41 -3.04 10.87
N GLU A 148 -2.64 -3.69 9.76
CA GLU A 148 -3.04 -5.11 9.74
C GLU A 148 -2.26 -5.88 8.69
N ARG A 149 -2.24 -7.21 8.88
CA ARG A 149 -1.62 -8.14 7.94
C ARG A 149 -2.55 -9.33 7.70
N THR A 150 -2.46 -9.90 6.52
CA THR A 150 -3.20 -11.10 6.17
C THR A 150 -2.39 -11.95 5.20
N SER A 151 -2.55 -13.28 5.30
CA SER A 151 -1.93 -14.20 4.35
C SER A 151 -2.56 -14.08 2.97
N LEU A 152 -1.76 -14.29 1.95
CA LEU A 152 -2.20 -14.41 0.56
C LEU A 152 -2.01 -15.86 0.07
N PRO A 153 -2.88 -16.35 -0.82
CA PRO A 153 -2.62 -17.61 -1.51
C PRO A 153 -1.40 -17.45 -2.43
N SER A 154 -0.73 -18.56 -2.71
CA SER A 154 0.35 -18.57 -3.70
C SER A 154 -0.22 -18.24 -5.08
N VAL A 155 0.26 -17.17 -5.66
CA VAL A 155 -0.05 -16.73 -7.03
C VAL A 155 1.26 -16.50 -7.75
N GLN A 156 1.40 -17.03 -8.96
CA GLN A 156 2.59 -16.86 -9.78
C GLN A 156 2.36 -15.82 -10.85
N GLY A 157 3.38 -15.05 -11.17
CA GLY A 157 3.34 -14.12 -12.28
C GLY A 157 3.03 -12.67 -11.87
N LYS A 158 2.77 -11.91 -12.90
CA LYS A 158 2.46 -10.48 -12.85
C LYS A 158 1.00 -10.30 -13.25
N HIS A 159 0.24 -9.62 -12.41
CA HIS A 159 -1.20 -9.48 -12.54
C HIS A 159 -1.67 -8.03 -12.34
N THR A 160 -2.84 -7.72 -12.85
CA THR A 160 -3.60 -6.56 -12.41
C THR A 160 -4.49 -6.98 -11.24
N LEU A 161 -4.36 -6.31 -10.11
CA LEU A 161 -5.21 -6.57 -8.95
C LEU A 161 -6.41 -5.63 -8.99
N TYR A 162 -7.59 -6.19 -8.79
CA TYR A 162 -8.83 -5.43 -8.66
C TYR A 162 -9.34 -5.52 -7.23
N PHE A 163 -9.63 -4.37 -6.67
CA PHE A 163 -10.10 -4.21 -5.31
C PHE A 163 -11.56 -3.80 -5.30
N LYS A 164 -12.33 -4.38 -4.38
CA LYS A 164 -13.70 -3.98 -4.14
C LYS A 164 -13.98 -3.96 -2.64
N TYR A 165 -14.56 -2.87 -2.17
CA TYR A 165 -15.02 -2.76 -0.79
C TYR A 165 -16.54 -2.89 -0.72
N TYR A 166 -17.04 -3.54 0.33
CA TYR A 166 -18.47 -3.65 0.61
C TYR A 166 -18.71 -3.62 2.12
N SER A 167 -19.78 -2.96 2.54
CA SER A 167 -20.35 -3.12 3.87
C SER A 167 -21.88 -3.01 3.82
N PRO A 168 -22.61 -3.95 4.47
CA PRO A 168 -24.06 -3.87 4.58
C PRO A 168 -24.53 -2.73 5.50
N LYS A 169 -23.62 -2.07 6.20
CA LYS A 169 -23.92 -0.96 7.11
C LYS A 169 -23.90 0.40 6.44
N ILE A 170 -23.31 0.50 5.27
CA ILE A 170 -23.34 1.73 4.48
C ILE A 170 -24.64 1.83 3.73
N LYS A 171 -25.41 2.85 4.01
CA LYS A 171 -26.71 3.12 3.38
C LYS A 171 -26.63 4.08 2.22
N ASN A 172 -25.74 5.06 2.30
CA ASN A 172 -25.58 6.08 1.27
C ASN A 172 -24.33 5.82 0.45
N ASN A 173 -24.41 6.00 -0.87
CA ASN A 173 -23.29 5.80 -1.78
C ASN A 173 -22.17 6.85 -1.60
N THR A 174 -22.44 7.92 -0.86
CA THR A 174 -21.48 8.97 -0.54
C THR A 174 -20.70 8.71 0.75
N ASP A 175 -21.13 7.75 1.56
CA ASP A 175 -20.46 7.45 2.83
C ASP A 175 -19.15 6.70 2.58
N ASN A 176 -18.10 7.15 3.25
CA ASN A 176 -16.80 6.50 3.17
C ASN A 176 -16.81 5.18 3.92
N GLY A 177 -16.26 4.13 3.31
CA GLY A 177 -16.18 2.80 3.88
C GLY A 177 -14.82 2.50 4.49
N ILE A 178 -13.79 2.55 3.67
CA ILE A 178 -12.42 2.29 4.09
C ILE A 178 -11.49 3.32 3.46
N LEU A 179 -10.51 3.78 4.24
CA LEU A 179 -9.44 4.65 3.81
C LEU A 179 -8.13 3.88 3.91
N PHE A 180 -7.45 3.68 2.79
CA PHE A 180 -6.11 3.09 2.77
C PHE A 180 -5.05 4.17 2.72
N GLU A 181 -4.10 4.13 3.64
CA GLU A 181 -2.90 4.98 3.58
C GLU A 181 -1.82 4.31 2.72
N TRP A 182 -1.64 2.99 2.87
CA TRP A 182 -0.77 2.18 2.04
C TRP A 182 -1.07 0.68 2.20
N PHE A 183 -0.57 -0.12 1.26
CA PHE A 183 -0.46 -1.56 1.38
C PHE A 183 0.78 -2.08 0.63
N SER A 184 1.29 -3.21 1.06
CA SER A 184 2.48 -3.85 0.50
C SER A 184 2.30 -5.36 0.42
N PHE A 185 2.68 -5.92 -0.72
CA PHE A 185 2.74 -7.37 -0.92
C PHE A 185 4.15 -7.85 -0.65
N GLY A 186 4.31 -8.78 0.26
CA GLY A 186 5.61 -9.24 0.71
C GLY A 186 5.62 -10.70 1.14
N ASN A 187 6.75 -11.06 1.70
CA ASN A 187 6.91 -12.31 2.42
C ASN A 187 6.61 -12.07 3.90
N PRO A 188 6.20 -13.10 4.64
CA PRO A 188 5.99 -12.97 6.07
C PRO A 188 7.24 -12.40 6.75
N PHE A 189 7.01 -11.68 7.82
CA PHE A 189 8.08 -11.39 8.76
C PHE A 189 8.61 -12.72 9.28
N PRO A 190 9.93 -12.85 9.42
CA PRO A 190 10.55 -14.05 9.96
C PRO A 190 10.12 -14.33 11.39
#